data_6d0f3ad6f90777316f5a32e8d5d14991
#
_entry.id   6d0f3ad6f90777316f5a32e8d5d14991
#
_cell.length_a   1.000
_cell.length_b   1.000
_cell.length_c   1.000
_cell.angle_alpha   90.00
_cell.angle_beta   90.00
_cell.angle_gamma   90.00
#
_symmetry.space_group_name_H-M   'P 1'
#
loop_
_entity.id
_entity.type
_entity.pdbx_description
1 polymer ?
#
loop_
_entity_poly.entity_id
_entity_poly.type
_entity_poly.pdbx_seq_one_letter_code
_entity_poly.pdbx_strand_id
1 'polypeptide(L)'
;MIWRGPPGTHDVNLGLKIIEQCLASNNTNRILMPRFDKSAFNGAGDRTQPEAVDKPDILLFEGWFVGVQPITEDCFNNLPSPITTLKDIQFAKDNNQRLKAYLPLWDKLDSLIVLYPEDYRLSKQWRKEAEQKMIATGKTGMSDEECDRFVEYFWKALHPELFIKPLVKTANIAIEIRRDRSITKMSDRL
;
A
#
# COMPACT_ATOMS: atom_id res chain seq x y z
N MET A 1 -5.78 17.48 7.30
CA MET A 1 -6.56 16.30 6.85
C MET A 1 -5.63 15.11 6.92
N ILE A 2 -6.06 14.00 7.51
CA ILE A 2 -5.31 12.73 7.48
C ILE A 2 -5.90 11.92 6.34
N TRP A 3 -5.12 11.68 5.28
CA TRP A 3 -5.56 10.80 4.21
C TRP A 3 -5.48 9.34 4.66
N ARG A 4 -6.44 8.52 4.23
CA ARG A 4 -6.41 7.07 4.41
C ARG A 4 -5.30 6.47 3.55
N GLY A 5 -4.75 5.35 4.01
CA GLY A 5 -3.80 4.54 3.28
C GLY A 5 -2.46 4.32 3.97
N PRO A 6 -1.91 5.24 4.80
CA PRO A 6 -0.73 4.93 5.62
C PRO A 6 -1.01 3.90 6.72
N PRO A 7 0.05 3.31 7.32
CA PRO A 7 -0.09 2.40 8.44
C PRO A 7 -0.94 2.97 9.59
N GLY A 8 -1.81 2.14 10.16
CA GLY A 8 -2.74 2.53 11.23
C GLY A 8 -4.08 3.08 10.74
N THR A 9 -4.33 3.12 9.42
CA THR A 9 -5.61 3.56 8.85
C THR A 9 -6.49 2.40 8.36
N HIS A 10 -6.07 1.16 8.57
CA HIS A 10 -6.77 -0.06 8.16
C HIS A 10 -7.21 -0.88 9.35
N ASP A 11 -8.29 -1.65 9.18
CA ASP A 11 -8.74 -2.63 10.16
C ASP A 11 -7.95 -3.93 9.98
N VAL A 12 -6.79 -3.99 10.63
CA VAL A 12 -5.88 -5.13 10.56
C VAL A 12 -6.52 -6.40 11.11
N ASN A 13 -7.31 -6.29 12.19
CA ASN A 13 -7.96 -7.43 12.81
C ASN A 13 -9.02 -8.05 11.89
N LEU A 14 -9.78 -7.22 11.17
CA LEU A 14 -10.71 -7.71 10.16
C LEU A 14 -9.95 -8.39 9.01
N GLY A 15 -8.85 -7.79 8.55
CA GLY A 15 -8.00 -8.36 7.51
C GLY A 15 -7.49 -9.76 7.90
N LEU A 16 -6.92 -9.89 9.11
CA LEU A 16 -6.47 -11.17 9.67
C LEU A 16 -7.59 -12.22 9.69
N LYS A 17 -8.75 -11.85 10.25
CA LYS A 17 -9.90 -12.76 10.34
C LYS A 17 -10.33 -13.27 8.96
N ILE A 18 -10.35 -12.42 7.94
CA ILE A 18 -10.73 -12.81 6.58
C ILE A 18 -9.68 -13.75 5.97
N ILE A 19 -8.39 -13.43 6.10
CA ILE A 19 -7.32 -14.29 5.59
C ILE A 19 -7.37 -15.65 6.26
N GLU A 20 -7.55 -15.71 7.58
CA GLU A 20 -7.67 -16.96 8.33
C GLU A 20 -8.87 -17.79 7.89
N GLN A 21 -10.01 -17.17 7.60
CA GLN A 21 -11.17 -17.87 7.04
C GLN A 21 -10.89 -18.45 5.64
N CYS A 22 -10.16 -17.71 4.79
CA CYS A 22 -9.76 -18.18 3.47
C CYS A 22 -8.79 -19.40 3.57
N LEU A 23 -7.87 -19.37 4.52
CA LEU A 23 -6.85 -20.41 4.68
C LEU A 23 -7.36 -21.67 5.42
N ALA A 24 -8.44 -21.56 6.20
CA ALA A 24 -8.94 -22.67 7.00
C ALA A 24 -9.37 -23.88 6.14
N SER A 25 -8.74 -25.04 6.34
CA SER A 25 -8.94 -26.26 5.52
C SER A 25 -10.37 -26.78 5.57
N ASN A 26 -11.03 -26.65 6.73
CA ASN A 26 -12.35 -27.21 7.00
C ASN A 26 -13.49 -26.20 6.88
N ASN A 27 -13.22 -25.03 6.28
CA ASN A 27 -14.27 -24.01 6.11
C ASN A 27 -15.14 -24.35 4.90
N THR A 28 -16.34 -24.85 5.18
CA THR A 28 -17.39 -25.10 4.16
C THR A 28 -18.37 -23.94 4.04
N ASN A 29 -18.28 -22.95 4.93
CA ASN A 29 -19.16 -21.78 4.93
C ASN A 29 -18.67 -20.73 3.94
N ARG A 30 -19.59 -19.98 3.38
CA ARG A 30 -19.27 -18.80 2.57
C ARG A 30 -18.59 -17.74 3.45
N ILE A 31 -17.60 -17.08 2.89
CA ILE A 31 -16.83 -16.02 3.55
C ILE A 31 -17.52 -14.69 3.27
N LEU A 32 -17.79 -13.92 4.33
CA LEU A 32 -18.33 -12.56 4.19
C LEU A 32 -17.20 -11.57 3.92
N MET A 33 -16.92 -11.36 2.63
CA MET A 33 -15.85 -10.46 2.17
C MET A 33 -16.27 -9.00 2.37
N PRO A 34 -15.52 -8.21 3.17
CA PRO A 34 -15.86 -6.81 3.41
C PRO A 34 -15.79 -6.00 2.12
N ARG A 35 -16.71 -5.06 1.97
CA ARG A 35 -16.74 -4.09 0.88
C ARG A 35 -16.64 -2.67 1.41
N PHE A 36 -16.10 -1.78 0.60
CA PHE A 36 -15.88 -0.38 0.97
C PHE A 36 -16.26 0.54 -0.20
N ASP A 37 -17.16 1.47 0.05
CA ASP A 37 -17.50 2.52 -0.91
C ASP A 37 -16.64 3.76 -0.66
N LYS A 38 -15.73 4.05 -1.58
CA LYS A 38 -14.85 5.21 -1.50
C LYS A 38 -15.57 6.54 -1.71
N SER A 39 -16.77 6.52 -2.32
CA SER A 39 -17.55 7.72 -2.64
C SER A 39 -18.48 8.16 -1.49
N ALA A 40 -18.80 7.26 -0.55
CA ALA A 40 -19.66 7.57 0.58
C ALA A 40 -19.13 8.77 1.39
N PHE A 41 -20.06 9.52 2.01
CA PHE A 41 -19.75 10.68 2.87
C PHE A 41 -18.80 11.70 2.20
N ASN A 42 -19.15 12.14 0.99
CA ASN A 42 -18.37 13.12 0.22
C ASN A 42 -16.90 12.70 0.00
N GLY A 43 -16.66 11.42 -0.26
CA GLY A 43 -15.33 10.87 -0.48
C GLY A 43 -14.57 10.46 0.79
N ALA A 44 -15.18 10.61 1.99
CA ALA A 44 -14.62 10.04 3.20
C ALA A 44 -14.63 8.51 3.18
N GLY A 45 -15.63 7.92 2.49
CA GLY A 45 -15.83 6.50 2.31
C GLY A 45 -16.28 5.78 3.58
N ASP A 46 -16.97 4.67 3.38
CA ASP A 46 -17.38 3.80 4.47
C ASP A 46 -17.52 2.35 4.01
N ARG A 47 -17.66 1.44 4.97
CA ARG A 47 -18.00 0.04 4.72
C ARG A 47 -19.41 -0.06 4.18
N THR A 48 -19.60 -1.00 3.27
CA THR A 48 -20.92 -1.39 2.79
C THR A 48 -21.24 -2.81 3.24
N GLN A 49 -22.38 -3.35 2.78
CA GLN A 49 -22.75 -4.73 3.06
C GLN A 49 -21.67 -5.67 2.52
N PRO A 50 -21.23 -6.64 3.33
CA PRO A 50 -20.25 -7.62 2.89
C PRO A 50 -20.84 -8.52 1.81
N GLU A 51 -19.99 -9.02 0.92
CA GLU A 51 -20.36 -9.97 -0.11
C GLU A 51 -20.01 -11.39 0.31
N ALA A 52 -20.97 -12.30 0.20
CA ALA A 52 -20.74 -13.70 0.47
C ALA A 52 -20.04 -14.37 -0.72
N VAL A 53 -18.79 -14.81 -0.53
CA VAL A 53 -17.99 -15.49 -1.54
C VAL A 53 -17.68 -16.92 -1.09
N ASP A 54 -17.49 -17.82 -2.05
CA ASP A 54 -17.02 -19.16 -1.77
C ASP A 54 -15.53 -19.13 -1.39
N LYS A 55 -15.05 -20.18 -0.71
CA LYS A 55 -13.65 -20.27 -0.33
C LYS A 55 -12.76 -20.23 -1.60
N PRO A 56 -11.79 -19.33 -1.67
CA PRO A 56 -10.87 -19.27 -2.81
C PRO A 56 -9.78 -20.34 -2.70
N ASP A 57 -9.27 -20.81 -3.84
CA ASP A 57 -8.05 -21.61 -3.90
C ASP A 57 -6.80 -20.76 -3.76
N ILE A 58 -6.87 -19.50 -4.24
CA ILE A 58 -5.80 -18.52 -4.20
C ILE A 58 -6.37 -17.20 -3.69
N LEU A 59 -5.69 -16.60 -2.69
CA LEU A 59 -5.99 -15.26 -2.20
C LEU A 59 -4.88 -14.30 -2.65
N LEU A 60 -5.23 -13.34 -3.52
CA LEU A 60 -4.35 -12.23 -3.86
C LEU A 60 -4.63 -11.06 -2.91
N PHE A 61 -3.65 -10.78 -2.04
CA PHE A 61 -3.72 -9.65 -1.10
C PHE A 61 -2.80 -8.54 -1.59
N GLU A 62 -3.36 -7.43 -2.05
CA GLU A 62 -2.60 -6.34 -2.65
C GLU A 62 -2.67 -5.06 -1.83
N GLY A 63 -1.60 -4.27 -1.89
CA GLY A 63 -1.52 -2.96 -1.29
C GLY A 63 -0.14 -2.34 -1.47
N TRP A 64 -0.06 -1.02 -1.35
CA TRP A 64 1.15 -0.27 -1.65
C TRP A 64 2.32 -0.49 -0.66
N PHE A 65 2.06 -1.10 0.51
CA PHE A 65 3.08 -1.45 1.50
C PHE A 65 2.94 -2.87 2.06
N VAL A 66 2.26 -3.77 1.35
CA VAL A 66 2.16 -5.18 1.75
C VAL A 66 3.57 -5.78 1.84
N GLY A 67 3.86 -6.46 2.95
CA GLY A 67 5.15 -7.06 3.23
C GLY A 67 6.21 -6.11 3.80
N VAL A 68 5.94 -4.80 3.86
CA VAL A 68 6.91 -3.82 4.38
C VAL A 68 7.15 -4.04 5.86
N GLN A 69 8.43 -4.15 6.23
CA GLN A 69 8.89 -4.34 7.60
C GLN A 69 9.24 -3.01 8.27
N PRO A 70 9.08 -2.90 9.60
CA PRO A 70 9.65 -1.78 10.36
C PRO A 70 11.17 -1.71 10.19
N ILE A 71 11.69 -0.49 10.13
CA ILE A 71 13.13 -0.21 10.07
C ILE A 71 13.67 0.24 11.43
N THR A 72 14.98 0.14 11.62
CA THR A 72 15.66 0.54 12.86
C THR A 72 15.74 2.05 13.00
N GLU A 73 15.92 2.54 14.23
CA GLU A 73 16.03 3.97 14.53
C GLU A 73 17.19 4.65 13.78
N ASP A 74 18.30 3.96 13.55
CA ASP A 74 19.46 4.49 12.83
C ASP A 74 19.13 4.92 11.39
N CYS A 75 18.13 4.30 10.76
CA CYS A 75 17.66 4.68 9.43
C CYS A 75 17.07 6.10 9.39
N PHE A 76 16.68 6.66 10.54
CA PHE A 76 16.14 8.02 10.65
C PHE A 76 17.21 9.11 10.84
N ASN A 77 18.48 8.76 10.85
CA ASN A 77 19.59 9.73 10.97
C ASN A 77 19.89 10.46 9.64
N ASN A 78 19.56 9.85 8.50
CA ASN A 78 19.76 10.44 7.18
C ASN A 78 18.53 10.20 6.29
N LEU A 79 17.62 11.15 6.29
CA LEU A 79 16.32 11.00 5.68
C LEU A 79 16.26 11.64 4.29
N PRO A 80 15.68 10.94 3.31
CA PRO A 80 15.51 11.49 1.98
C PRO A 80 14.36 12.51 1.93
N SER A 81 14.46 13.47 1.00
CA SER A 81 13.35 14.37 0.69
C SER A 81 12.12 13.57 0.23
N PRO A 82 10.90 13.93 0.71
CA PRO A 82 10.50 15.20 1.33
C PRO A 82 10.45 15.18 2.87
N ILE A 83 11.09 14.24 3.56
CA ILE A 83 11.14 14.21 5.03
C ILE A 83 12.20 15.20 5.50
N THR A 84 11.80 16.45 5.78
CA THR A 84 12.77 17.54 6.04
C THR A 84 12.56 18.25 7.36
N THR A 85 11.36 18.18 7.95
CA THR A 85 11.02 18.84 9.20
C THR A 85 10.94 17.85 10.37
N LEU A 86 11.07 18.32 11.60
CA LEU A 86 10.87 17.48 12.79
C LEU A 86 9.49 16.83 12.81
N LYS A 87 8.47 17.52 12.28
CA LYS A 87 7.11 16.97 12.14
C LYS A 87 7.06 15.83 11.12
N ASP A 88 7.76 15.95 10.00
CA ASP A 88 7.84 14.89 8.99
C ASP A 88 8.58 13.67 9.55
N ILE A 89 9.67 13.90 10.29
CA ILE A 89 10.46 12.84 10.95
C ILE A 89 9.57 12.09 11.94
N GLN A 90 8.85 12.81 12.80
CA GLN A 90 7.95 12.17 13.76
C GLN A 90 6.84 11.39 13.06
N PHE A 91 6.28 11.94 11.98
CA PHE A 91 5.25 11.25 11.18
C PHE A 91 5.79 9.95 10.58
N ALA A 92 7.02 9.95 10.04
CA ALA A 92 7.67 8.74 9.51
C ALA A 92 7.89 7.70 10.62
N LYS A 93 8.40 8.12 11.79
CA LYS A 93 8.61 7.23 12.95
C LYS A 93 7.29 6.63 13.47
N ASP A 94 6.22 7.42 13.55
CA ASP A 94 4.91 6.95 13.97
C ASP A 94 4.37 5.88 13.00
N ASN A 95 4.53 6.09 11.68
CA ASN A 95 4.13 5.10 10.69
C ASN A 95 4.98 3.84 10.75
N ASN A 96 6.30 3.98 10.97
CA ASN A 96 7.19 2.85 11.21
C ASN A 96 6.74 2.02 12.44
N GLN A 97 6.37 2.67 13.52
CA GLN A 97 5.85 1.97 14.71
C GLN A 97 4.52 1.26 14.43
N ARG A 98 3.63 1.89 13.66
CA ARG A 98 2.32 1.32 13.28
C ARG A 98 2.45 0.12 12.36
N LEU A 99 3.53 -0.02 11.58
CA LEU A 99 3.80 -1.21 10.77
C LEU A 99 3.83 -2.50 11.59
N LYS A 100 4.24 -2.43 12.86
CA LYS A 100 4.28 -3.62 13.74
C LYS A 100 2.93 -4.32 13.86
N ALA A 101 1.83 -3.57 13.79
CA ALA A 101 0.49 -4.15 13.83
C ALA A 101 0.16 -5.00 12.59
N TYR A 102 0.88 -4.81 11.49
CA TYR A 102 0.64 -5.52 10.23
C TYR A 102 1.46 -6.80 10.10
N LEU A 103 2.49 -7.00 10.93
CA LEU A 103 3.35 -8.18 10.85
C LEU A 103 2.58 -9.50 10.87
N PRO A 104 1.54 -9.68 11.72
CA PRO A 104 0.74 -10.90 11.69
C PRO A 104 0.01 -11.15 10.36
N LEU A 105 -0.28 -10.10 9.57
CA LEU A 105 -0.81 -10.25 8.20
C LEU A 105 0.28 -10.74 7.25
N TRP A 106 1.48 -10.17 7.37
CA TRP A 106 2.63 -10.55 6.54
C TRP A 106 3.06 -11.99 6.78
N ASP A 107 2.92 -12.49 8.01
CA ASP A 107 3.22 -13.88 8.40
C ASP A 107 2.26 -14.90 7.74
N LYS A 108 1.14 -14.44 7.16
CA LYS A 108 0.19 -15.31 6.43
C LYS A 108 0.47 -15.37 4.92
N LEU A 109 1.44 -14.62 4.42
CA LEU A 109 1.76 -14.61 3.00
C LEU A 109 2.67 -15.78 2.66
N ASP A 110 2.24 -16.65 1.75
CA ASP A 110 3.08 -17.74 1.22
C ASP A 110 4.15 -17.21 0.26
N SER A 111 3.83 -16.13 -0.46
CA SER A 111 4.73 -15.52 -1.43
C SER A 111 4.48 -14.02 -1.55
N LEU A 112 5.54 -13.27 -1.80
CA LEU A 112 5.50 -11.83 -1.98
C LEU A 112 6.02 -11.44 -3.35
N ILE A 113 5.16 -10.76 -4.13
CA ILE A 113 5.53 -10.14 -5.40
C ILE A 113 5.59 -8.63 -5.20
N VAL A 114 6.71 -8.02 -5.51
CA VAL A 114 6.91 -6.56 -5.41
C VAL A 114 7.02 -5.95 -6.79
N LEU A 115 6.07 -5.07 -7.13
CA LEU A 115 6.15 -4.19 -8.30
C LEU A 115 6.76 -2.86 -7.85
N TYR A 116 7.87 -2.46 -8.46
CA TYR A 116 8.52 -1.19 -8.10
C TYR A 116 8.96 -0.43 -9.35
N PRO A 117 8.83 0.90 -9.36
CA PRO A 117 9.29 1.71 -10.49
C PRO A 117 10.82 1.82 -10.50
N GLU A 118 11.41 1.96 -11.68
CA GLU A 118 12.84 2.27 -11.87
C GLU A 118 13.27 3.54 -11.11
N ASP A 119 12.36 4.52 -11.00
CA ASP A 119 12.48 5.69 -10.15
C ASP A 119 11.14 5.90 -9.40
N TYR A 120 11.16 5.91 -8.08
CA TYR A 120 9.95 6.11 -7.26
C TYR A 120 9.24 7.43 -7.55
N ARG A 121 9.95 8.45 -8.07
CA ARG A 121 9.38 9.76 -8.46
C ARG A 121 8.37 9.65 -9.59
N LEU A 122 8.40 8.57 -10.37
CA LEU A 122 7.40 8.27 -11.40
C LEU A 122 5.98 8.15 -10.82
N SER A 123 5.85 7.82 -9.53
CA SER A 123 4.55 7.78 -8.85
C SER A 123 3.80 9.13 -8.90
N LYS A 124 4.51 10.28 -8.89
CA LYS A 124 3.89 11.61 -9.10
C LYS A 124 3.35 11.75 -10.51
N GLN A 125 4.16 11.42 -11.51
CA GLN A 125 3.75 11.48 -12.93
C GLN A 125 2.53 10.58 -13.16
N TRP A 126 2.61 9.32 -12.70
CA TRP A 126 1.53 8.36 -12.90
C TRP A 126 0.25 8.75 -12.17
N ARG A 127 0.36 9.42 -11.01
CA ARG A 127 -0.80 9.95 -10.31
C ARG A 127 -1.47 11.05 -11.11
N LYS A 128 -0.70 12.03 -11.60
CA LYS A 128 -1.21 13.11 -12.46
C LYS A 128 -1.91 12.58 -13.70
N GLU A 129 -1.29 11.64 -14.41
CA GLU A 129 -1.90 10.98 -15.58
C GLU A 129 -3.23 10.29 -15.24
N ALA A 130 -3.33 9.65 -14.09
CA ALA A 130 -4.56 8.99 -13.66
C ALA A 130 -5.67 10.02 -13.35
N GLU A 131 -5.34 11.13 -12.68
CA GLU A 131 -6.28 12.22 -12.40
C GLU A 131 -6.76 12.89 -13.71
N GLN A 132 -5.84 13.20 -14.64
CA GLN A 132 -6.18 13.78 -15.94
C GLN A 132 -7.12 12.88 -16.75
N LYS A 133 -6.87 11.56 -16.76
CA LYS A 133 -7.78 10.59 -17.39
C LYS A 133 -9.16 10.59 -16.73
N MET A 134 -9.22 10.68 -15.41
CA MET A 134 -10.47 10.74 -14.67
C MET A 134 -11.24 12.04 -14.97
N ILE A 135 -10.55 13.19 -14.97
CA ILE A 135 -11.13 14.49 -15.32
C ILE A 135 -11.68 14.49 -16.76
N ALA A 136 -10.98 13.88 -17.70
CA ALA A 136 -11.43 13.75 -19.09
C ALA A 136 -12.74 12.96 -19.23
N THR A 137 -13.11 12.16 -18.23
CA THR A 137 -14.42 11.46 -18.16
C THR A 137 -15.53 12.30 -17.51
N GLY A 138 -15.28 13.59 -17.22
CA GLY A 138 -16.26 14.50 -16.60
C GLY A 138 -16.33 14.42 -15.08
N LYS A 139 -15.38 13.71 -14.42
CA LYS A 139 -15.29 13.62 -12.95
C LYS A 139 -14.39 14.74 -12.40
N THR A 140 -14.65 15.13 -11.16
CA THR A 140 -13.76 16.04 -10.42
C THR A 140 -12.48 15.29 -10.02
N GLY A 141 -11.31 15.93 -10.20
CA GLY A 141 -10.02 15.38 -9.83
C GLY A 141 -9.12 16.42 -9.16
N MET A 142 -7.96 15.98 -8.72
CA MET A 142 -6.94 16.83 -8.10
C MET A 142 -6.16 17.62 -9.14
N SER A 143 -5.73 18.85 -8.77
CA SER A 143 -4.73 19.59 -9.54
C SER A 143 -3.36 18.90 -9.49
N ASP A 144 -2.43 19.31 -10.35
CA ASP A 144 -1.07 18.76 -10.36
C ASP A 144 -0.34 18.99 -9.03
N GLU A 145 -0.53 20.16 -8.40
CA GLU A 145 0.05 20.48 -7.08
C GLU A 145 -0.60 19.66 -5.96
N GLU A 146 -1.89 19.39 -6.07
CA GLU A 146 -2.58 18.52 -5.12
C GLU A 146 -2.10 17.08 -5.25
N CYS A 147 -1.88 16.59 -6.47
CA CYS A 147 -1.27 15.30 -6.74
C CYS A 147 0.12 15.18 -6.12
N ASP A 148 0.97 16.21 -6.29
CA ASP A 148 2.32 16.22 -5.71
C ASP A 148 2.26 16.16 -4.18
N ARG A 149 1.42 16.98 -3.53
CA ARG A 149 1.23 16.94 -2.07
C ARG A 149 0.68 15.61 -1.58
N PHE A 150 -0.25 15.02 -2.33
CA PHE A 150 -0.81 13.71 -2.04
C PHE A 150 0.28 12.64 -2.05
N VAL A 151 1.08 12.55 -3.11
CA VAL A 151 2.14 11.55 -3.23
C VAL A 151 3.22 11.76 -2.16
N GLU A 152 3.63 13.00 -1.92
CA GLU A 152 4.61 13.32 -0.88
C GLU A 152 4.14 12.95 0.53
N TYR A 153 2.84 13.03 0.82
CA TYR A 153 2.29 12.57 2.10
C TYR A 153 2.58 11.08 2.32
N PHE A 154 2.43 10.24 1.28
CA PHE A 154 2.74 8.81 1.36
C PHE A 154 4.26 8.56 1.44
N TRP A 155 5.07 9.34 0.73
CA TRP A 155 6.53 9.26 0.87
C TRP A 155 7.00 9.67 2.27
N LYS A 156 6.35 10.63 2.90
CA LYS A 156 6.64 11.00 4.29
C LYS A 156 6.22 9.91 5.28
N ALA A 157 5.18 9.16 4.97
CA ALA A 157 4.74 8.04 5.81
C ALA A 157 5.69 6.84 5.73
N LEU A 158 5.99 6.36 4.52
CA LEU A 158 6.88 5.23 4.24
C LEU A 158 7.69 5.53 2.97
N HIS A 159 8.86 6.17 3.16
CA HIS A 159 9.67 6.58 2.01
C HIS A 159 10.20 5.38 1.21
N PRO A 160 10.04 5.35 -0.12
CA PRO A 160 10.44 4.19 -0.95
C PRO A 160 11.90 3.78 -0.77
N GLU A 161 12.82 4.75 -0.63
CA GLU A 161 14.24 4.46 -0.42
C GLU A 161 14.51 3.71 0.89
N LEU A 162 13.71 3.97 1.93
CA LEU A 162 13.90 3.39 3.26
C LEU A 162 13.12 2.06 3.43
N PHE A 163 11.94 1.95 2.85
CA PHE A 163 11.03 0.85 3.13
C PHE A 163 10.83 -0.11 1.95
N ILE A 164 10.80 0.40 0.70
CA ILE A 164 10.56 -0.46 -0.47
C ILE A 164 11.86 -1.08 -1.00
N LYS A 165 12.96 -0.34 -1.02
CA LYS A 165 14.27 -0.92 -1.45
C LYS A 165 14.69 -2.16 -0.66
N PRO A 166 14.59 -2.21 0.68
CA PRO A 166 14.84 -3.44 1.42
C PRO A 166 13.87 -4.57 1.05
N LEU A 167 12.58 -4.25 0.88
CA LEU A 167 11.56 -5.21 0.52
C LEU A 167 11.82 -5.88 -0.83
N VAL A 168 12.23 -5.10 -1.84
CA VAL A 168 12.63 -5.61 -3.17
C VAL A 168 13.73 -6.67 -3.06
N LYS A 169 14.64 -6.54 -2.08
CA LYS A 169 15.74 -7.49 -1.87
C LYS A 169 15.29 -8.82 -1.26
N THR A 170 14.17 -8.84 -0.56
CA THR A 170 13.66 -10.00 0.18
C THR A 170 12.42 -10.64 -0.43
N ALA A 171 11.80 -9.97 -1.42
CA ALA A 171 10.64 -10.50 -2.13
C ALA A 171 10.95 -11.81 -2.87
N ASN A 172 9.97 -12.71 -2.97
CA ASN A 172 10.07 -13.91 -3.81
C ASN A 172 10.21 -13.52 -5.29
N ILE A 173 9.39 -12.58 -5.74
CA ILE A 173 9.47 -12.02 -7.09
C ILE A 173 9.53 -10.49 -6.98
N ALA A 174 10.50 -9.88 -7.65
CA ALA A 174 10.58 -8.42 -7.77
C ALA A 174 10.57 -8.01 -9.25
N ILE A 175 9.65 -7.12 -9.60
CA ILE A 175 9.40 -6.68 -10.98
C ILE A 175 9.63 -5.17 -11.07
N GLU A 176 10.62 -4.77 -11.85
CA GLU A 176 10.93 -3.37 -12.12
C GLU A 176 10.11 -2.83 -13.28
N ILE A 177 9.48 -1.69 -13.07
CA ILE A 177 8.55 -1.05 -14.01
C ILE A 177 9.17 0.25 -14.52
N ARG A 178 9.25 0.39 -15.86
CA ARG A 178 9.71 1.61 -16.52
C ARG A 178 8.67 2.73 -16.49
N ARG A 179 9.09 3.91 -16.91
CA ARG A 179 8.21 5.09 -17.04
C ARG A 179 6.98 4.79 -17.91
N ASP A 180 7.12 4.04 -19.00
CA ASP A 180 6.03 3.64 -19.90
C ASP A 180 5.19 2.46 -19.37
N ARG A 181 5.46 2.01 -18.14
CA ARG A 181 4.85 0.87 -17.47
C ARG A 181 5.19 -0.49 -18.07
N SER A 182 6.17 -0.56 -18.95
CA SER A 182 6.73 -1.85 -19.39
C SER A 182 7.61 -2.46 -18.30
N ILE A 183 7.75 -3.79 -18.31
CA ILE A 183 8.66 -4.52 -17.41
C ILE A 183 10.08 -4.40 -17.92
N THR A 184 11.01 -3.99 -17.06
CA THR A 184 12.45 -3.93 -17.36
C THR A 184 13.15 -5.19 -16.91
N LYS A 185 12.90 -5.61 -15.68
CA LYS A 185 13.60 -6.67 -15.01
C LYS A 185 12.66 -7.44 -14.11
N MET A 186 12.79 -8.73 -14.12
CA MET A 186 12.16 -9.62 -13.16
C MET A 186 13.26 -10.44 -12.48
N SER A 187 13.30 -10.41 -11.18
CA SER A 187 14.15 -11.29 -10.37
C SER A 187 13.26 -12.27 -9.60
N ASP A 188 13.61 -13.53 -9.69
CA ASP A 188 12.95 -14.65 -9.04
C ASP A 188 13.91 -15.25 -8.01
N ARG A 189 13.40 -15.56 -6.83
CA ARG A 189 14.12 -16.19 -5.71
C ARG A 189 13.36 -17.41 -5.18
N LEU A 190 12.63 -18.08 -6.08
CA LEU A 190 11.96 -19.34 -5.76
C LEU A 190 12.97 -20.46 -5.51
#